data_8bfb01877b88d445d1ff0c23c786e16d
#
_entry.id   8bfb01877b88d445d1ff0c23c786e16d
#
_cell.length_a   1.000
_cell.length_b   1.000
_cell.length_c   1.000
_cell.angle_alpha   90.00
_cell.angle_beta   90.00
_cell.angle_gamma   90.00
#
_symmetry.space_group_name_H-M   'P 1'
#
loop_
_entity.id
_entity.type
_entity.pdbx_description
1 polymer ?
#
loop_
_entity_poly.entity_id
_entity_poly.type
_entity_poly.pdbx_seq_one_letter_code
_entity_poly.pdbx_strand_id
1 'polypeptide(L)'
;MSIFGNRRRRRLDPRSTGELLSQFTDLDGIPTSTPAPEGDHTDEPTRVPGRRERVNQATAPRQGPREPGRGWAAVDAARRAPVYKATTAEVGGLFPLLASNGVPAIGARLGYDTQSGGAFYVHPTEWVLRGMVTNPNLVVFGEPGRGKSSTVVALMLRMMLFGVRSLISGDVKGEYTPLLRSLGITPIALGRGSHHRLNALDLGPLRGRWHTWSAERQNEELTGILARWTRLLTALAEAQGYAPTVTDELVVSTVLRRLVGAADGYTQLRPITIPQVVAQLADPADDLWTQTRFASHRQFVDHTRQITDALSNLVVGPLSGLFDEPTNFDLDWDAPVQSMDLSLLRSRGDQAIAVALTCLGSWSSMITDLQDDGDVRIVVRDEVWRQMRLGLRAVQAVDSDLRLSRAERKIQLLVMHKPSDLLSVGAAGSQEVSIAKDLLALCSTRILLGQSTRVGDELAEELGLSDREQAVITGWAMEGPGRALWKLENTPGMKIQTVLSSTERSIFDTNSGLRDTPTDRQPTGGGPADRRRRLTAVPATPPTHLDHSEDSDDSDGSAEAAHAVADAVAPERRNGAAVHR
;
A
#
# COMPACT_ATOMS: atom_id res chain seq x y z
N MET A 1 -32.13 24.21 -29.14
CA MET A 1 -30.81 24.71 -29.53
C MET A 1 -29.78 23.89 -28.76
N SER A 2 -29.11 23.05 -29.48
CA SER A 2 -28.23 21.97 -29.02
C SER A 2 -26.87 22.55 -28.63
N ILE A 3 -26.39 22.31 -27.38
CA ILE A 3 -24.98 22.38 -27.03
C ILE A 3 -24.72 21.21 -26.07
N PHE A 4 -24.68 20.00 -26.60
CA PHE A 4 -23.96 18.91 -25.94
C PHE A 4 -22.78 18.56 -26.85
N GLY A 5 -21.64 19.17 -26.53
CA GLY A 5 -20.37 18.84 -27.14
C GLY A 5 -19.96 17.41 -26.80
N ASN A 6 -19.82 16.63 -27.83
CA ASN A 6 -19.28 15.30 -27.90
C ASN A 6 -17.87 15.28 -27.25
N ARG A 7 -17.74 15.03 -25.95
CA ARG A 7 -16.45 14.68 -25.33
C ARG A 7 -16.09 13.28 -25.82
N ARG A 8 -15.38 13.24 -26.95
CA ARG A 8 -14.67 12.03 -27.39
C ARG A 8 -13.82 11.56 -26.22
N ARG A 9 -14.03 10.31 -25.82
CA ARG A 9 -13.14 9.56 -24.94
C ARG A 9 -11.72 9.71 -25.48
N ARG A 10 -10.89 10.51 -24.84
CA ARG A 10 -9.44 10.48 -25.05
C ARG A 10 -8.97 9.14 -24.49
N ARG A 11 -8.87 8.12 -25.35
CA ARG A 11 -7.93 7.04 -25.07
C ARG A 11 -6.59 7.73 -24.84
N LEU A 12 -5.93 7.42 -23.72
CA LEU A 12 -4.53 7.80 -23.54
C LEU A 12 -3.81 7.28 -24.78
N ASP A 13 -3.28 8.21 -25.58
CA ASP A 13 -2.49 7.84 -26.73
C ASP A 13 -1.30 7.02 -26.17
N PRO A 14 -1.08 5.79 -26.66
CA PRO A 14 0.08 5.00 -26.24
C PRO A 14 1.40 5.77 -26.38
N ARG A 15 1.44 6.76 -27.27
CA ARG A 15 2.59 7.66 -27.48
C ARG A 15 2.78 8.65 -26.33
N SER A 16 1.70 9.21 -25.77
CA SER A 16 1.82 10.14 -24.62
C SER A 16 2.20 9.43 -23.32
N THR A 17 1.73 8.20 -23.16
CA THR A 17 2.15 7.34 -22.04
C THR A 17 3.61 6.91 -22.22
N GLY A 18 4.04 6.64 -23.46
CA GLY A 18 5.43 6.33 -23.78
C GLY A 18 6.39 7.51 -23.52
N GLU A 19 5.99 8.74 -23.84
CA GLU A 19 6.79 9.95 -23.57
C GLU A 19 6.89 10.26 -22.08
N LEU A 20 5.83 10.14 -21.32
CA LEU A 20 5.86 10.26 -19.87
C LEU A 20 6.77 9.20 -19.23
N LEU A 21 6.70 7.98 -19.71
CA LEU A 21 7.48 6.86 -19.17
C LEU A 21 8.92 6.83 -19.67
N SER A 22 9.24 7.41 -20.84
CA SER A 22 10.62 7.56 -21.29
C SER A 22 11.45 8.43 -20.35
N GLN A 23 10.81 9.37 -19.67
CA GLN A 23 11.45 10.16 -18.59
C GLN A 23 11.79 9.30 -17.36
N PHE A 24 11.10 8.16 -17.17
CA PHE A 24 11.27 7.25 -16.05
C PHE A 24 12.08 5.99 -16.38
N THR A 25 12.40 5.75 -17.66
CA THR A 25 13.07 4.54 -18.14
C THR A 25 14.52 4.73 -18.55
N ASP A 26 15.19 5.79 -18.11
CA ASP A 26 16.64 5.87 -18.23
C ASP A 26 17.29 4.72 -17.43
N LEU A 27 17.33 3.57 -18.10
CA LEU A 27 17.88 2.31 -17.60
C LEU A 27 19.41 2.23 -17.76
N ASP A 28 20.10 3.39 -17.77
CA ASP A 28 21.54 3.47 -17.83
C ASP A 28 22.18 2.86 -16.58
N GLY A 29 22.29 1.57 -16.58
CA GLY A 29 22.89 0.78 -15.51
C GLY A 29 22.51 -0.69 -15.53
N ILE A 30 21.69 -1.12 -16.48
CA ILE A 30 21.29 -2.53 -16.59
C ILE A 30 21.93 -3.10 -17.88
N PRO A 31 22.80 -4.12 -17.80
CA PRO A 31 23.35 -4.72 -18.99
C PRO A 31 22.23 -5.41 -19.81
N THR A 32 21.87 -4.84 -20.93
CA THR A 32 21.03 -5.49 -21.93
C THR A 32 21.91 -6.43 -22.75
N SER A 33 21.71 -7.73 -22.61
CA SER A 33 22.20 -8.68 -23.60
C SER A 33 21.26 -8.66 -24.81
N THR A 34 21.47 -7.74 -25.72
CA THR A 34 20.91 -7.82 -27.08
C THR A 34 21.94 -8.54 -27.95
N PRO A 35 21.56 -9.52 -28.76
CA PRO A 35 22.48 -10.09 -29.76
C PRO A 35 22.88 -8.97 -30.73
N ALA A 36 24.17 -8.80 -30.95
CA ALA A 36 24.70 -7.85 -31.90
C ALA A 36 24.25 -8.21 -33.31
N PRO A 37 23.86 -7.22 -34.13
CA PRO A 37 23.71 -7.42 -35.56
C PRO A 37 25.09 -7.66 -36.19
N GLU A 38 25.20 -8.63 -37.05
CA GLU A 38 26.32 -8.79 -37.97
C GLU A 38 26.45 -7.54 -38.84
N GLY A 39 27.50 -6.78 -38.70
CA GLY A 39 27.71 -5.54 -39.43
C GLY A 39 29.15 -5.17 -39.50
N ASP A 40 29.64 -5.23 -40.66
CA ASP A 40 30.64 -4.43 -41.41
C ASP A 40 31.82 -3.83 -40.63
N HIS A 41 32.99 -4.33 -40.98
CA HIS A 41 34.28 -3.82 -40.54
C HIS A 41 34.61 -2.51 -41.26
N THR A 42 34.49 -1.37 -40.55
CA THR A 42 35.17 -0.14 -40.89
C THR A 42 36.03 0.25 -39.71
N ASP A 43 37.34 0.42 -39.98
CA ASP A 43 38.35 0.86 -39.02
C ASP A 43 38.00 2.22 -38.43
N GLU A 44 37.50 2.27 -37.20
CA GLU A 44 37.44 3.49 -36.40
C GLU A 44 38.59 3.57 -35.39
N PRO A 45 39.16 4.77 -35.15
CA PRO A 45 40.30 4.93 -34.26
C PRO A 45 39.92 4.58 -32.81
N THR A 46 40.76 3.81 -32.18
CA THR A 46 40.64 3.34 -30.79
C THR A 46 40.38 4.50 -29.82
N ARG A 47 39.10 4.67 -29.44
CA ARG A 47 38.67 5.66 -28.46
C ARG A 47 39.08 5.22 -27.06
N VAL A 48 39.87 6.02 -26.35
CA VAL A 48 40.23 5.76 -24.96
C VAL A 48 38.93 5.88 -24.10
N PRO A 49 38.50 4.84 -23.42
CA PRO A 49 37.25 4.86 -22.68
C PRO A 49 37.29 5.90 -21.54
N GLY A 50 36.24 6.72 -21.44
CA GLY A 50 36.11 7.73 -20.41
C GLY A 50 35.98 7.10 -19.00
N ARG A 51 36.09 7.92 -17.96
CA ARG A 51 36.05 7.45 -16.54
C ARG A 51 34.79 6.65 -16.21
N ARG A 52 33.62 6.95 -16.82
CA ARG A 52 32.37 6.22 -16.65
C ARG A 52 32.40 4.82 -17.29
N GLU A 53 33.01 4.71 -18.49
CA GLU A 53 33.19 3.41 -19.15
C GLU A 53 34.15 2.50 -18.38
N ARG A 54 35.17 3.06 -17.73
CA ARG A 54 36.07 2.28 -16.86
C ARG A 54 35.41 1.76 -15.62
N VAL A 55 34.43 2.49 -15.03
CA VAL A 55 33.66 2.03 -13.89
C VAL A 55 32.69 0.91 -14.30
N ASN A 56 32.05 1.05 -15.46
CA ASN A 56 31.17 -0.01 -15.99
C ASN A 56 31.95 -1.27 -16.40
N GLN A 57 33.15 -1.12 -16.93
CA GLN A 57 34.05 -2.24 -17.21
C GLN A 57 34.59 -2.92 -15.95
N ALA A 58 34.72 -2.19 -14.84
CA ALA A 58 35.14 -2.75 -13.56
C ALA A 58 34.03 -3.51 -12.84
N THR A 59 32.76 -3.21 -13.15
CA THR A 59 31.58 -3.91 -12.60
C THR A 59 31.04 -5.02 -13.51
N ALA A 60 31.49 -5.08 -14.77
CA ALA A 60 31.20 -6.22 -15.64
C ALA A 60 31.83 -7.50 -15.05
N PRO A 61 31.13 -8.64 -15.07
CA PRO A 61 31.70 -9.90 -14.62
C PRO A 61 33.00 -10.14 -15.43
N ARG A 62 34.11 -10.23 -14.70
CA ARG A 62 35.41 -10.45 -15.31
C ARG A 62 35.38 -11.79 -16.03
N GLN A 63 35.47 -11.78 -17.33
CA GLN A 63 35.64 -12.98 -18.14
C GLN A 63 37.01 -13.60 -17.83
N GLY A 64 37.07 -14.49 -16.87
CA GLY A 64 38.21 -15.30 -16.56
C GLY A 64 39.56 -14.58 -16.30
N PRO A 65 40.58 -15.27 -15.86
CA PRO A 65 41.90 -14.67 -15.64
C PRO A 65 42.58 -14.33 -16.95
N ARG A 66 43.14 -13.12 -16.99
CA ARG A 66 43.78 -12.52 -18.16
C ARG A 66 45.23 -12.92 -18.32
N GLU A 67 45.84 -13.61 -17.36
CA GLU A 67 47.26 -13.96 -17.37
C GLU A 67 47.46 -15.48 -17.31
N PRO A 68 48.23 -16.05 -18.25
CA PRO A 68 48.65 -17.46 -18.15
C PRO A 68 49.50 -17.63 -16.88
N GLY A 69 49.21 -18.65 -16.08
CA GLY A 69 50.01 -19.02 -14.92
C GLY A 69 49.35 -18.82 -13.55
N ARG A 70 48.22 -18.16 -13.46
CA ARG A 70 47.44 -18.01 -12.19
C ARG A 70 46.25 -18.97 -12.07
N GLY A 71 46.53 -20.25 -12.27
CA GLY A 71 45.51 -21.29 -11.99
C GLY A 71 44.43 -21.50 -13.05
N TRP A 72 44.54 -20.88 -14.23
CA TRP A 72 43.50 -20.88 -15.24
C TRP A 72 44.00 -21.30 -16.62
N ALA A 73 44.87 -22.32 -16.67
CA ALA A 73 45.25 -22.95 -17.91
C ALA A 73 44.05 -23.46 -18.73
N ALA A 74 42.93 -23.72 -18.08
CA ALA A 74 41.68 -24.13 -18.69
C ALA A 74 41.06 -23.07 -19.65
N VAL A 75 41.34 -21.79 -19.48
CA VAL A 75 40.75 -20.75 -20.35
C VAL A 75 41.38 -20.77 -21.76
N ASP A 76 42.70 -21.03 -21.88
CA ASP A 76 43.32 -21.20 -23.17
C ASP A 76 42.92 -22.49 -23.87
N ALA A 77 42.67 -23.56 -23.10
CA ALA A 77 42.11 -24.78 -23.63
C ALA A 77 40.66 -24.58 -24.13
N ALA A 78 39.84 -23.82 -23.40
CA ALA A 78 38.46 -23.49 -23.81
C ALA A 78 38.41 -22.63 -25.08
N ARG A 79 39.37 -21.72 -25.30
CA ARG A 79 39.48 -20.92 -26.53
C ARG A 79 39.85 -21.73 -27.77
N ARG A 80 40.48 -22.92 -27.60
CA ARG A 80 40.85 -23.84 -28.67
C ARG A 80 39.83 -24.97 -28.87
N ALA A 81 38.82 -25.04 -27.97
CA ALA A 81 37.76 -26.02 -28.10
C ALA A 81 36.83 -25.67 -29.27
N PRO A 82 36.38 -26.69 -30.05
CA PRO A 82 35.41 -26.44 -31.11
C PRO A 82 34.12 -25.86 -30.50
N VAL A 83 33.58 -24.82 -31.16
CA VAL A 83 32.31 -24.21 -30.74
C VAL A 83 31.16 -25.11 -31.21
N TYR A 84 30.48 -25.73 -30.27
CA TYR A 84 29.26 -26.46 -30.53
C TYR A 84 28.05 -25.53 -30.37
N LYS A 85 27.16 -25.56 -31.35
CA LYS A 85 25.87 -24.88 -31.25
C LYS A 85 24.88 -25.86 -30.64
N ALA A 86 24.22 -25.45 -29.56
CA ALA A 86 23.19 -26.26 -28.90
C ALA A 86 21.97 -25.37 -28.60
N THR A 87 20.79 -25.93 -28.52
CA THR A 87 19.59 -25.25 -28.06
C THR A 87 19.63 -25.09 -26.54
N THR A 88 18.84 -24.17 -26.00
CA THR A 88 18.72 -23.95 -24.53
C THR A 88 18.25 -25.22 -23.81
N ALA A 89 17.50 -26.10 -24.47
CA ALA A 89 17.06 -27.39 -23.90
C ALA A 89 18.23 -28.37 -23.77
N GLU A 90 19.16 -28.39 -24.73
CA GLU A 90 20.34 -29.26 -24.72
C GLU A 90 21.43 -28.76 -23.76
N VAL A 91 21.59 -27.43 -23.65
CA VAL A 91 22.56 -26.78 -22.74
C VAL A 91 22.16 -27.00 -21.28
N GLY A 92 20.86 -27.09 -20.97
CA GLY A 92 20.36 -27.35 -19.62
C GLY A 92 20.87 -28.65 -19.02
N GLY A 93 21.14 -29.67 -19.86
CA GLY A 93 21.76 -30.92 -19.43
C GLY A 93 23.28 -30.84 -19.18
N LEU A 94 23.97 -29.91 -19.84
CA LEU A 94 25.41 -29.69 -19.69
C LEU A 94 25.79 -28.81 -18.49
N PHE A 95 24.86 -27.95 -18.05
CA PHE A 95 25.07 -27.05 -16.92
C PHE A 95 23.95 -27.20 -15.87
N PRO A 96 23.90 -28.32 -15.15
CA PRO A 96 22.86 -28.61 -14.16
C PRO A 96 22.87 -27.62 -12.96
N LEU A 97 23.92 -26.77 -12.87
CA LEU A 97 24.06 -25.76 -11.82
C LEU A 97 23.49 -24.39 -12.22
N LEU A 98 23.00 -24.21 -13.45
CA LEU A 98 22.29 -22.98 -13.84
C LEU A 98 20.88 -23.02 -13.26
N ALA A 99 20.70 -22.33 -12.16
CA ALA A 99 19.37 -22.09 -11.60
C ALA A 99 18.73 -20.90 -12.32
N SER A 100 17.57 -21.15 -12.93
CA SER A 100 16.66 -20.08 -13.34
C SER A 100 15.72 -19.78 -12.17
N ASN A 101 15.31 -18.53 -12.02
CA ASN A 101 14.28 -18.16 -11.03
C ASN A 101 12.89 -18.74 -11.37
N GLY A 102 12.76 -19.43 -12.52
CA GLY A 102 11.51 -20.07 -12.94
C GLY A 102 10.39 -19.10 -13.35
N VAL A 103 10.60 -17.80 -13.26
CA VAL A 103 9.62 -16.78 -13.62
C VAL A 103 9.84 -16.36 -15.08
N PRO A 104 8.81 -16.42 -15.93
CA PRO A 104 8.93 -16.02 -17.32
C PRO A 104 9.19 -14.51 -17.44
N ALA A 105 9.92 -14.13 -18.51
CA ALA A 105 10.23 -12.73 -18.82
C ALA A 105 9.00 -11.98 -19.36
N ILE A 106 7.95 -11.85 -18.53
CA ILE A 106 6.67 -11.25 -18.88
C ILE A 106 6.28 -10.21 -17.84
N GLY A 107 5.88 -9.04 -18.31
CA GLY A 107 5.47 -7.94 -17.46
C GLY A 107 6.58 -6.94 -17.16
N ALA A 108 6.43 -6.24 -16.07
CA ALA A 108 7.33 -5.18 -15.66
C ALA A 108 8.66 -5.73 -15.15
N ARG A 109 9.78 -5.35 -15.75
CA ARG A 109 11.10 -5.66 -15.21
C ARG A 109 11.29 -4.86 -13.91
N LEU A 110 11.38 -5.56 -12.76
CA LEU A 110 11.52 -4.92 -11.46
C LEU A 110 12.98 -4.87 -10.98
N GLY A 111 13.78 -5.85 -11.35
CA GLY A 111 15.14 -5.97 -10.88
C GLY A 111 15.83 -7.19 -11.44
N TYR A 112 16.63 -7.83 -10.61
CA TYR A 112 17.33 -9.06 -10.97
C TYR A 112 17.38 -10.02 -9.77
N ASP A 113 17.40 -11.30 -10.07
CA ASP A 113 17.68 -12.34 -9.09
C ASP A 113 19.18 -12.40 -8.81
N THR A 114 19.57 -12.23 -7.57
CA THR A 114 20.98 -12.19 -7.17
C THR A 114 21.65 -13.56 -7.18
N GLN A 115 20.88 -14.65 -7.24
CA GLN A 115 21.41 -16.01 -7.32
C GLN A 115 21.72 -16.41 -8.77
N SER A 116 20.75 -16.20 -9.67
CA SER A 116 20.91 -16.55 -11.09
C SER A 116 21.54 -15.43 -11.93
N GLY A 117 21.53 -14.17 -11.45
CA GLY A 117 21.89 -12.98 -12.24
C GLY A 117 20.84 -12.61 -13.30
N GLY A 118 19.76 -13.39 -13.41
CA GLY A 118 18.70 -13.18 -14.38
C GLY A 118 17.80 -11.98 -14.04
N ALA A 119 17.27 -11.32 -15.08
CA ALA A 119 16.29 -10.26 -14.88
C ALA A 119 14.98 -10.81 -14.29
N PHE A 120 14.39 -10.05 -13.38
CA PHE A 120 13.14 -10.43 -12.74
C PHE A 120 11.99 -9.55 -13.25
N TYR A 121 10.94 -10.20 -13.72
CA TYR A 121 9.76 -9.61 -14.30
C TYR A 121 8.53 -9.92 -13.48
N VAL A 122 7.60 -8.98 -13.37
CA VAL A 122 6.40 -9.10 -12.55
C VAL A 122 5.16 -8.75 -13.36
N HIS A 123 4.20 -9.65 -13.40
CA HIS A 123 2.85 -9.42 -13.89
C HIS A 123 1.88 -10.37 -13.19
N PRO A 124 1.30 -9.99 -12.04
CA PRO A 124 0.51 -10.91 -11.22
C PRO A 124 -0.65 -11.58 -11.99
N THR A 125 -1.36 -10.83 -12.84
CA THR A 125 -2.46 -11.39 -13.65
C THR A 125 -1.95 -12.43 -14.66
N GLU A 126 -0.82 -12.18 -15.32
CA GLU A 126 -0.21 -13.14 -16.24
C GLU A 126 0.26 -14.41 -15.53
N TRP A 127 0.74 -14.27 -14.30
CA TRP A 127 1.10 -15.43 -13.49
C TRP A 127 -0.10 -16.31 -13.16
N VAL A 128 -1.29 -15.70 -12.89
CA VAL A 128 -2.55 -16.45 -12.74
C VAL A 128 -2.95 -17.14 -14.04
N LEU A 129 -2.91 -16.43 -15.17
CA LEU A 129 -3.28 -16.98 -16.48
C LEU A 129 -2.38 -18.17 -16.89
N ARG A 130 -1.14 -18.18 -16.43
CA ARG A 130 -0.17 -19.26 -16.69
C ARG A 130 -0.17 -20.35 -15.62
N GLY A 131 -1.03 -20.26 -14.63
CA GLY A 131 -1.13 -21.24 -13.54
C GLY A 131 0.07 -21.25 -12.58
N MET A 132 0.86 -20.17 -12.55
CA MET A 132 1.98 -20.04 -11.62
C MET A 132 1.54 -19.71 -10.19
N VAL A 133 0.43 -18.98 -10.09
CA VAL A 133 -0.22 -18.60 -8.82
C VAL A 133 -1.74 -18.74 -8.97
N THR A 134 -2.43 -18.95 -7.87
CA THR A 134 -3.90 -19.14 -7.87
C THR A 134 -4.66 -17.82 -7.91
N ASN A 135 -4.08 -16.75 -7.36
CA ASN A 135 -4.69 -15.41 -7.36
C ASN A 135 -3.63 -14.32 -7.60
N PRO A 136 -4.04 -13.12 -8.02
CA PRO A 136 -3.11 -12.03 -8.34
C PRO A 136 -2.68 -11.20 -7.13
N ASN A 137 -3.11 -11.55 -5.91
CA ASN A 137 -2.87 -10.72 -4.73
C ASN A 137 -1.43 -10.82 -4.23
N LEU A 138 -0.93 -9.68 -3.73
CA LEU A 138 0.42 -9.55 -3.20
C LEU A 138 0.37 -9.06 -1.74
N VAL A 139 1.33 -9.51 -0.96
CA VAL A 139 1.61 -8.94 0.36
C VAL A 139 3.07 -8.54 0.45
N VAL A 140 3.31 -7.37 1.03
CA VAL A 140 4.65 -6.81 1.24
C VAL A 140 4.90 -6.64 2.73
N PHE A 141 5.95 -7.28 3.22
CA PHE A 141 6.46 -7.09 4.58
C PHE A 141 7.85 -6.46 4.56
N GLY A 142 8.16 -5.66 5.55
CA GLY A 142 9.50 -5.09 5.70
C GLY A 142 9.57 -4.05 6.80
N GLU A 143 10.72 -3.94 7.45
CA GLU A 143 10.97 -2.87 8.40
C GLU A 143 10.98 -1.49 7.72
N PRO A 144 10.77 -0.40 8.48
CA PRO A 144 10.95 0.95 7.96
C PRO A 144 12.33 1.14 7.33
N GLY A 145 12.39 1.86 6.19
CA GLY A 145 13.64 2.13 5.49
C GLY A 145 14.19 0.99 4.62
N ARG A 146 13.53 -0.19 4.57
CA ARG A 146 13.97 -1.34 3.75
C ARG A 146 13.48 -1.28 2.29
N GLY A 147 12.76 -0.24 1.91
CA GLY A 147 12.34 -0.02 0.53
C GLY A 147 10.96 -0.60 0.17
N LYS A 148 10.04 -0.73 1.15
CA LYS A 148 8.65 -1.13 0.87
C LYS A 148 8.00 -0.22 -0.16
N SER A 149 7.84 1.05 0.20
CA SER A 149 7.15 2.04 -0.64
C SER A 149 7.83 2.20 -2.00
N SER A 150 9.16 2.21 -2.05
CA SER A 150 9.90 2.30 -3.32
C SER A 150 9.71 1.06 -4.21
N THR A 151 9.62 -0.15 -3.63
CA THR A 151 9.33 -1.38 -4.40
C THR A 151 7.90 -1.37 -4.93
N VAL A 152 6.92 -0.98 -4.09
CA VAL A 152 5.50 -0.88 -4.47
C VAL A 152 5.31 0.14 -5.59
N VAL A 153 5.91 1.30 -5.47
CA VAL A 153 5.76 2.35 -6.48
C VAL A 153 6.50 2.02 -7.76
N ALA A 154 7.71 1.42 -7.71
CA ALA A 154 8.38 0.94 -8.91
C ALA A 154 7.53 -0.11 -9.64
N LEU A 155 6.84 -0.99 -8.90
CA LEU A 155 5.90 -1.95 -9.47
C LEU A 155 4.73 -1.23 -10.16
N MET A 156 4.06 -0.30 -9.46
CA MET A 156 2.93 0.46 -10.02
C MET A 156 3.34 1.23 -11.28
N LEU A 157 4.41 2.02 -11.22
CA LEU A 157 4.91 2.81 -12.35
C LEU A 157 5.17 1.95 -13.58
N ARG A 158 5.84 0.80 -13.38
CA ARG A 158 6.22 -0.05 -14.50
C ARG A 158 5.06 -0.88 -15.03
N MET A 159 4.08 -1.23 -14.19
CA MET A 159 2.86 -1.89 -14.62
C MET A 159 1.95 -0.98 -15.46
N MET A 160 2.09 0.35 -15.36
CA MET A 160 1.41 1.30 -16.25
C MET A 160 1.75 1.07 -17.73
N LEU A 161 2.96 0.58 -18.04
CA LEU A 161 3.36 0.21 -19.41
C LEU A 161 2.49 -0.91 -20.00
N PHE A 162 1.85 -1.69 -19.16
CA PHE A 162 0.97 -2.79 -19.53
C PHE A 162 -0.51 -2.42 -19.42
N GLY A 163 -0.83 -1.12 -19.29
CA GLY A 163 -2.20 -0.63 -19.16
C GLY A 163 -2.81 -0.87 -17.77
N VAL A 164 -2.02 -1.30 -16.79
CA VAL A 164 -2.50 -1.52 -15.43
C VAL A 164 -2.56 -0.19 -14.70
N ARG A 165 -3.74 0.16 -14.18
CA ARG A 165 -3.95 1.35 -13.36
C ARG A 165 -3.74 1.03 -11.89
N SER A 166 -3.44 2.03 -11.07
CA SER A 166 -3.22 1.86 -9.64
C SER A 166 -4.08 2.79 -8.81
N LEU A 167 -4.63 2.27 -7.72
CA LEU A 167 -5.39 3.03 -6.75
C LEU A 167 -4.82 2.79 -5.35
N ILE A 168 -4.33 3.83 -4.72
CA ILE A 168 -3.92 3.79 -3.31
C ILE A 168 -5.16 4.15 -2.47
N SER A 169 -5.73 3.15 -1.81
CA SER A 169 -7.00 3.27 -1.07
C SER A 169 -6.90 4.06 0.23
N GLY A 170 -5.78 4.70 0.49
CA GLY A 170 -5.54 5.56 1.64
C GLY A 170 -4.07 5.66 1.96
N ASP A 171 -3.49 6.81 1.70
CA ASP A 171 -2.08 7.12 2.00
C ASP A 171 -1.98 7.82 3.35
N VAL A 172 -1.83 7.04 4.42
CA VAL A 172 -1.78 7.56 5.80
C VAL A 172 -0.54 8.43 6.04
N LYS A 173 0.52 8.21 5.29
CA LYS A 173 1.81 8.88 5.51
C LYS A 173 2.11 9.97 4.48
N GLY A 174 1.37 10.05 3.37
CA GLY A 174 1.66 10.94 2.25
C GLY A 174 2.84 10.45 1.39
N GLU A 175 3.19 9.16 1.47
CA GLU A 175 4.37 8.59 0.79
C GLU A 175 4.19 8.51 -0.73
N TYR A 176 2.95 8.47 -1.23
CA TYR A 176 2.65 8.37 -2.66
C TYR A 176 2.41 9.74 -3.33
N THR A 177 2.26 10.79 -2.53
CA THR A 177 2.09 12.18 -3.01
C THR A 177 3.19 12.63 -3.99
N PRO A 178 4.50 12.37 -3.76
CA PRO A 178 5.55 12.72 -4.71
C PRO A 178 5.39 12.03 -6.08
N LEU A 179 4.93 10.78 -6.09
CA LEU A 179 4.63 10.05 -7.32
C LEU A 179 3.54 10.75 -8.13
N LEU A 180 2.39 11.07 -7.51
CA LEU A 180 1.29 11.71 -8.20
C LEU A 180 1.73 13.04 -8.82
N ARG A 181 2.44 13.87 -8.05
CA ARG A 181 2.98 15.15 -8.54
C ARG A 181 3.92 14.97 -9.73
N SER A 182 4.78 13.95 -9.72
CA SER A 182 5.69 13.66 -10.83
C SER A 182 4.95 13.24 -12.11
N LEU A 183 3.75 12.66 -11.97
CA LEU A 183 2.86 12.32 -13.07
C LEU A 183 1.91 13.46 -13.48
N GLY A 184 2.05 14.64 -12.88
CA GLY A 184 1.15 15.78 -13.13
C GLY A 184 -0.26 15.60 -12.54
N ILE A 185 -0.45 14.66 -11.60
CA ILE A 185 -1.72 14.37 -10.96
C ILE A 185 -1.78 15.14 -9.64
N THR A 186 -2.88 15.87 -9.42
CA THR A 186 -3.11 16.58 -8.16
C THR A 186 -3.55 15.59 -7.09
N PRO A 187 -2.79 15.43 -5.99
CA PRO A 187 -3.21 14.59 -4.87
C PRO A 187 -4.47 15.14 -4.20
N ILE A 188 -5.40 14.25 -3.88
CA ILE A 188 -6.60 14.60 -3.10
C ILE A 188 -6.29 14.31 -1.63
N ALA A 189 -6.16 15.38 -0.84
CA ALA A 189 -5.93 15.27 0.59
C ALA A 189 -7.24 15.43 1.36
N LEU A 190 -7.49 14.51 2.29
CA LEU A 190 -8.62 14.54 3.21
C LEU A 190 -8.13 14.84 4.63
N GLY A 191 -8.76 15.80 5.31
CA GLY A 191 -8.42 16.11 6.69
C GLY A 191 -8.46 17.61 7.01
N ARG A 192 -7.84 17.96 8.14
CA ARG A 192 -7.85 19.34 8.64
C ARG A 192 -7.18 20.31 7.66
N GLY A 193 -7.90 21.37 7.32
CA GLY A 193 -7.40 22.40 6.38
C GLY A 193 -7.57 22.05 4.91
N SER A 194 -8.05 20.85 4.58
CA SER A 194 -8.48 20.51 3.23
C SER A 194 -9.92 20.97 2.98
N HIS A 195 -10.18 21.41 1.75
CA HIS A 195 -11.53 21.69 1.27
C HIS A 195 -12.22 20.43 0.70
N HIS A 196 -11.48 19.35 0.50
CA HIS A 196 -12.04 18.13 -0.08
C HIS A 196 -12.95 17.39 0.92
N ARG A 197 -14.11 16.98 0.42
CA ARG A 197 -15.11 16.20 1.11
C ARG A 197 -15.42 14.97 0.29
N LEU A 198 -15.50 13.82 0.94
CA LEU A 198 -15.88 12.57 0.30
C LEU A 198 -17.12 12.01 0.98
N ASN A 199 -18.17 11.85 0.24
CA ASN A 199 -19.33 11.09 0.69
C ASN A 199 -19.05 9.59 0.54
N ALA A 200 -18.98 8.86 1.64
CA ALA A 200 -18.74 7.41 1.63
C ALA A 200 -19.85 6.60 0.92
N LEU A 201 -21.03 7.20 0.75
CA LEU A 201 -22.20 6.66 0.04
C LEU A 201 -22.35 7.27 -1.37
N ASP A 202 -21.30 7.86 -1.92
CA ASP A 202 -21.33 8.44 -3.27
C ASP A 202 -21.17 7.34 -4.34
N LEU A 203 -21.96 7.46 -5.39
CA LEU A 203 -21.89 6.58 -6.56
C LEU A 203 -20.75 6.98 -7.53
N GLY A 204 -20.13 8.14 -7.33
CA GLY A 204 -19.06 8.63 -8.20
C GLY A 204 -19.48 8.65 -9.67
N PRO A 205 -18.64 8.12 -10.59
CA PRO A 205 -18.91 8.12 -12.03
C PRO A 205 -20.11 7.24 -12.42
N LEU A 206 -20.58 6.34 -11.55
CA LEU A 206 -21.72 5.47 -11.82
C LEU A 206 -23.02 6.26 -11.94
N ARG A 207 -23.13 7.39 -11.24
CA ARG A 207 -24.30 8.27 -11.31
C ARG A 207 -24.62 8.68 -12.75
N GLY A 208 -23.61 9.01 -13.52
CA GLY A 208 -23.76 9.41 -14.92
C GLY A 208 -24.09 8.25 -15.88
N ARG A 209 -23.79 7.01 -15.48
CA ARG A 209 -24.03 5.81 -16.31
C ARG A 209 -25.31 5.07 -15.95
N TRP A 210 -25.90 5.32 -14.81
CA TRP A 210 -27.04 4.57 -14.28
C TRP A 210 -28.20 4.47 -15.28
N HIS A 211 -28.56 5.58 -15.92
CA HIS A 211 -29.64 5.66 -16.90
C HIS A 211 -29.38 4.90 -18.20
N THR A 212 -28.12 4.48 -18.45
CA THR A 212 -27.76 3.72 -19.66
C THR A 212 -27.93 2.22 -19.50
N TRP A 213 -28.17 1.75 -18.26
CA TRP A 213 -28.32 0.33 -17.96
C TRP A 213 -29.76 -0.14 -18.12
N SER A 214 -29.96 -1.44 -18.45
CA SER A 214 -31.28 -2.04 -18.45
C SER A 214 -31.87 -2.08 -17.02
N ALA A 215 -33.20 -2.18 -16.93
CA ALA A 215 -33.88 -2.23 -15.63
C ALA A 215 -33.44 -3.45 -14.79
N GLU A 216 -33.18 -4.60 -15.44
CA GLU A 216 -32.67 -5.80 -14.78
C GLU A 216 -31.30 -5.53 -14.16
N ARG A 217 -30.36 -4.96 -14.94
CA ARG A 217 -29.04 -4.60 -14.44
C ARG A 217 -29.12 -3.55 -13.33
N GLN A 218 -29.97 -2.53 -13.47
CA GLN A 218 -30.18 -1.52 -12.43
C GLN A 218 -30.64 -2.15 -11.11
N ASN A 219 -31.54 -3.13 -11.14
CA ASN A 219 -32.02 -3.82 -9.94
C ASN A 219 -30.94 -4.71 -9.31
N GLU A 220 -30.18 -5.43 -10.12
CA GLU A 220 -29.08 -6.27 -9.66
C GLU A 220 -27.98 -5.43 -8.97
N GLU A 221 -27.51 -4.40 -9.66
CA GLU A 221 -26.46 -3.50 -9.17
C GLU A 221 -26.90 -2.70 -7.94
N LEU A 222 -28.18 -2.25 -7.92
CA LEU A 222 -28.73 -1.58 -6.73
C LEU A 222 -28.67 -2.47 -5.51
N THR A 223 -29.03 -3.75 -5.67
CA THR A 223 -28.99 -4.70 -4.55
C THR A 223 -27.56 -4.84 -4.01
N GLY A 224 -26.57 -4.93 -4.90
CA GLY A 224 -25.15 -4.96 -4.54
C GLY A 224 -24.68 -3.68 -3.84
N ILE A 225 -25.06 -2.51 -4.37
CA ILE A 225 -24.72 -1.20 -3.78
C ILE A 225 -25.32 -1.08 -2.37
N LEU A 226 -26.62 -1.37 -2.21
CA LEU A 226 -27.30 -1.26 -0.92
C LEU A 226 -26.70 -2.24 0.11
N ALA A 227 -26.38 -3.46 -0.30
CA ALA A 227 -25.73 -4.43 0.58
C ALA A 227 -24.34 -3.95 1.04
N ARG A 228 -23.58 -3.32 0.16
CA ARG A 228 -22.26 -2.75 0.48
C ARG A 228 -22.37 -1.56 1.44
N TRP A 229 -23.27 -0.63 1.17
CA TRP A 229 -23.53 0.51 2.06
C TRP A 229 -24.06 0.09 3.42
N THR A 230 -24.94 -0.93 3.47
CA THR A 230 -25.42 -1.50 4.74
C THR A 230 -24.24 -2.07 5.54
N ARG A 231 -23.38 -2.87 4.90
CA ARG A 231 -22.17 -3.40 5.55
C ARG A 231 -21.23 -2.30 6.02
N LEU A 232 -21.05 -1.23 5.23
CA LEU A 232 -20.24 -0.07 5.63
C LEU A 232 -20.81 0.60 6.87
N LEU A 233 -22.09 0.98 6.87
CA LEU A 233 -22.72 1.69 8.00
C LEU A 233 -22.74 0.84 9.27
N THR A 234 -22.98 -0.45 9.15
CA THR A 234 -22.95 -1.37 10.31
C THR A 234 -21.51 -1.58 10.82
N ALA A 235 -20.51 -1.65 9.95
CA ALA A 235 -19.10 -1.69 10.36
C ALA A 235 -18.66 -0.38 11.04
N LEU A 236 -19.16 0.76 10.58
CA LEU A 236 -18.89 2.05 11.21
C LEU A 236 -19.56 2.16 12.59
N ALA A 237 -20.76 1.59 12.76
CA ALA A 237 -21.43 1.52 14.06
C ALA A 237 -20.67 0.58 15.02
N GLU A 238 -20.18 -0.57 14.52
CA GLU A 238 -19.34 -1.49 15.30
C GLU A 238 -18.05 -0.81 15.77
N ALA A 239 -17.44 0.01 14.93
CA ALA A 239 -16.25 0.81 15.27
C ALA A 239 -16.50 1.83 16.40
N GLN A 240 -17.78 2.20 16.65
CA GLN A 240 -18.20 3.06 17.76
C GLN A 240 -18.61 2.27 19.01
N GLY A 241 -18.41 0.95 19.00
CA GLY A 241 -18.70 0.06 20.14
C GLY A 241 -20.12 -0.50 20.15
N TYR A 242 -20.92 -0.31 19.11
CA TYR A 242 -22.23 -0.91 18.96
C TYR A 242 -22.18 -2.15 18.07
N ALA A 243 -22.67 -3.29 18.56
CA ALA A 243 -22.77 -4.54 17.76
C ALA A 243 -24.12 -4.60 17.01
N PRO A 244 -24.16 -4.28 15.71
CA PRO A 244 -25.39 -4.27 14.95
C PRO A 244 -26.03 -5.64 14.85
N THR A 245 -27.36 -5.70 15.02
CA THR A 245 -28.19 -6.90 14.90
C THR A 245 -28.69 -7.10 13.46
N VAL A 246 -29.26 -8.27 13.16
CA VAL A 246 -29.91 -8.53 11.87
C VAL A 246 -31.08 -7.57 11.62
N THR A 247 -31.77 -7.13 12.69
CA THR A 247 -32.84 -6.13 12.58
C THR A 247 -32.29 -4.77 12.18
N ASP A 248 -31.14 -4.36 12.73
CA ASP A 248 -30.49 -3.11 12.33
C ASP A 248 -30.06 -3.12 10.85
N GLU A 249 -29.56 -4.26 10.36
CA GLU A 249 -29.21 -4.41 8.93
C GLU A 249 -30.45 -4.26 8.03
N LEU A 250 -31.58 -4.87 8.43
CA LEU A 250 -32.84 -4.71 7.70
C LEU A 250 -33.31 -3.26 7.70
N VAL A 251 -33.28 -2.60 8.86
CA VAL A 251 -33.67 -1.18 9.01
C VAL A 251 -32.78 -0.29 8.14
N VAL A 252 -31.44 -0.40 8.27
CA VAL A 252 -30.49 0.41 7.50
C VAL A 252 -30.68 0.18 6.01
N SER A 253 -30.82 -1.07 5.55
CA SER A 253 -31.05 -1.41 4.14
C SER A 253 -32.36 -0.79 3.62
N THR A 254 -33.42 -0.80 4.43
CA THR A 254 -34.71 -0.22 4.07
C THR A 254 -34.64 1.31 3.99
N VAL A 255 -33.94 1.95 4.93
CA VAL A 255 -33.68 3.40 4.92
C VAL A 255 -32.89 3.79 3.68
N LEU A 256 -31.81 3.08 3.38
CA LEU A 256 -30.99 3.33 2.20
C LEU A 256 -31.79 3.21 0.91
N ARG A 257 -32.57 2.13 0.77
CA ARG A 257 -33.46 1.88 -0.38
C ARG A 257 -34.44 3.03 -0.60
N ARG A 258 -35.02 3.55 0.51
CA ARG A 258 -35.95 4.69 0.45
C ARG A 258 -35.24 5.97 0.02
N LEU A 259 -34.11 6.29 0.65
CA LEU A 259 -33.38 7.53 0.40
C LEU A 259 -32.88 7.64 -1.05
N VAL A 260 -32.39 6.54 -1.64
CA VAL A 260 -31.96 6.53 -3.05
C VAL A 260 -33.12 6.67 -4.04
N GLY A 261 -34.39 6.61 -3.57
CA GLY A 261 -35.57 6.72 -4.43
C GLY A 261 -35.89 5.44 -5.16
N ALA A 262 -35.54 4.30 -4.59
CA ALA A 262 -35.75 2.98 -5.18
C ALA A 262 -37.22 2.61 -5.43
N ALA A 263 -38.16 3.28 -4.78
CA ALA A 263 -39.59 3.09 -4.99
C ALA A 263 -40.17 3.95 -6.14
N ASP A 264 -39.42 4.95 -6.64
CA ASP A 264 -39.95 6.01 -7.51
C ASP A 264 -39.67 5.77 -9.01
N GLY A 265 -39.20 4.55 -9.38
CA GLY A 265 -38.81 4.23 -10.76
C GLY A 265 -37.49 4.91 -11.15
N TYR A 266 -36.47 4.11 -11.35
CA TYR A 266 -35.08 4.50 -11.42
C TYR A 266 -34.63 5.06 -12.77
N THR A 267 -34.80 6.30 -13.02
CA THR A 267 -34.01 6.95 -14.08
C THR A 267 -32.68 7.47 -13.54
N GLN A 268 -32.62 7.83 -12.26
CA GLN A 268 -31.38 8.25 -11.57
C GLN A 268 -31.50 7.93 -10.08
N LEU A 269 -30.41 7.44 -9.47
CA LEU A 269 -30.36 7.29 -8.02
C LEU A 269 -30.11 8.66 -7.37
N ARG A 270 -30.85 8.94 -6.29
CA ARG A 270 -30.63 10.13 -5.49
C ARG A 270 -29.30 10.03 -4.73
N PRO A 271 -28.48 11.09 -4.70
CA PRO A 271 -27.31 11.10 -3.81
C PRO A 271 -27.78 11.12 -2.35
N ILE A 272 -27.18 10.28 -1.54
CA ILE A 272 -27.48 10.18 -0.12
C ILE A 272 -26.22 10.41 0.71
N THR A 273 -26.38 10.89 1.95
CA THR A 273 -25.28 11.11 2.89
C THR A 273 -25.56 10.42 4.23
N ILE A 274 -24.54 10.19 5.03
CA ILE A 274 -24.69 9.59 6.38
C ILE A 274 -25.63 10.43 7.26
N PRO A 275 -25.59 11.77 7.31
CA PRO A 275 -26.55 12.57 8.06
C PRO A 275 -28.01 12.34 7.67
N GLN A 276 -28.29 12.10 6.38
CA GLN A 276 -29.65 11.80 5.93
C GLN A 276 -30.13 10.43 6.44
N VAL A 277 -29.22 9.43 6.50
CA VAL A 277 -29.51 8.14 7.10
C VAL A 277 -29.81 8.29 8.59
N VAL A 278 -28.98 9.03 9.32
CA VAL A 278 -29.15 9.32 10.75
C VAL A 278 -30.50 10.02 11.00
N ALA A 279 -30.84 11.01 10.18
CA ALA A 279 -32.13 11.72 10.32
C ALA A 279 -33.33 10.78 10.14
N GLN A 280 -33.29 9.85 9.17
CA GLN A 280 -34.38 8.87 8.96
C GLN A 280 -34.45 7.80 10.05
N LEU A 281 -33.33 7.47 10.70
CA LEU A 281 -33.32 6.57 11.85
C LEU A 281 -33.86 7.24 13.13
N ALA A 282 -33.57 8.54 13.30
CA ALA A 282 -34.01 9.31 14.46
C ALA A 282 -35.50 9.71 14.40
N ASP A 283 -35.99 10.04 13.20
CA ASP A 283 -37.37 10.45 12.96
C ASP A 283 -37.91 9.76 11.68
N PRO A 284 -38.34 8.47 11.78
CA PRO A 284 -38.79 7.69 10.64
C PRO A 284 -40.15 8.18 10.14
N ALA A 285 -40.30 8.20 8.81
CA ALA A 285 -41.60 8.38 8.20
C ALA A 285 -42.57 7.22 8.55
N ASP A 286 -43.87 7.49 8.52
CA ASP A 286 -44.94 6.57 9.02
C ASP A 286 -44.92 5.18 8.37
N ASP A 287 -44.50 5.05 7.13
CA ASP A 287 -44.42 3.78 6.42
C ASP A 287 -43.14 2.98 6.73
N LEU A 288 -42.06 3.64 7.19
CA LEU A 288 -40.78 3.01 7.43
C LEU A 288 -40.80 2.01 8.57
N TRP A 289 -41.37 2.40 9.73
CA TRP A 289 -41.47 1.51 10.88
C TRP A 289 -42.43 0.34 10.61
N THR A 290 -43.48 0.54 9.78
CA THR A 290 -44.37 -0.52 9.34
C THR A 290 -43.66 -1.52 8.41
N GLN A 291 -42.91 -1.06 7.42
CA GLN A 291 -42.12 -1.90 6.50
C GLN A 291 -41.09 -2.76 7.23
N THR A 292 -40.49 -2.21 8.29
CA THR A 292 -39.50 -2.91 9.12
C THR A 292 -40.15 -3.71 10.28
N ARG A 293 -41.49 -3.88 10.27
CA ARG A 293 -42.25 -4.72 11.18
C ARG A 293 -42.25 -4.26 12.65
N PHE A 294 -42.07 -3.00 12.90
CA PHE A 294 -42.26 -2.44 14.24
C PHE A 294 -43.74 -2.10 14.46
N ALA A 295 -44.23 -2.29 15.69
CA ALA A 295 -45.63 -2.05 16.01
C ALA A 295 -45.96 -0.56 16.16
N SER A 296 -44.96 0.31 16.35
CA SER A 296 -45.15 1.73 16.50
C SER A 296 -43.88 2.50 16.18
N HIS A 297 -44.03 3.78 15.85
CA HIS A 297 -42.93 4.74 15.69
C HIS A 297 -41.99 4.72 16.90
N ARG A 298 -42.53 4.76 18.12
CA ARG A 298 -41.72 4.76 19.34
C ARG A 298 -40.89 3.50 19.47
N GLN A 299 -41.42 2.33 19.17
CA GLN A 299 -40.68 1.06 19.23
C GLN A 299 -39.52 1.07 18.21
N PHE A 300 -39.71 1.63 17.03
CA PHE A 300 -38.68 1.79 16.03
C PHE A 300 -37.54 2.68 16.56
N VAL A 301 -37.89 3.88 17.05
CA VAL A 301 -36.89 4.86 17.56
C VAL A 301 -36.14 4.30 18.78
N ASP A 302 -36.86 3.64 19.72
CA ASP A 302 -36.21 3.02 20.87
C ASP A 302 -35.22 1.91 20.45
N HIS A 303 -35.55 1.11 19.41
CA HIS A 303 -34.66 0.06 18.89
C HIS A 303 -33.47 0.65 18.16
N THR A 304 -33.69 1.62 17.29
CA THR A 304 -32.61 2.20 16.43
C THR A 304 -31.74 3.20 17.16
N ARG A 305 -32.05 3.58 18.38
CA ARG A 305 -31.35 4.61 19.14
C ARG A 305 -29.84 4.40 19.18
N GLN A 306 -29.39 3.18 19.50
CA GLN A 306 -27.95 2.93 19.66
C GLN A 306 -27.19 3.00 18.35
N ILE A 307 -27.73 2.46 17.25
CA ILE A 307 -27.09 2.59 15.94
C ILE A 307 -27.14 4.04 15.43
N THR A 308 -28.23 4.77 15.72
CA THR A 308 -28.35 6.20 15.41
C THR A 308 -27.30 7.02 16.14
N ASP A 309 -27.12 6.80 17.45
CA ASP A 309 -26.11 7.46 18.26
C ASP A 309 -24.68 7.14 17.75
N ALA A 310 -24.42 5.87 17.44
CA ALA A 310 -23.13 5.43 16.89
C ALA A 310 -22.80 6.12 15.55
N LEU A 311 -23.76 6.19 14.62
CA LEU A 311 -23.57 6.88 13.35
C LEU A 311 -23.51 8.40 13.51
N SER A 312 -24.25 8.98 14.47
CA SER A 312 -24.20 10.42 14.78
C SER A 312 -22.82 10.85 15.27
N ASN A 313 -22.12 10.01 16.03
CA ASN A 313 -20.74 10.27 16.47
C ASN A 313 -19.77 10.44 15.30
N LEU A 314 -20.03 9.82 14.15
CA LEU A 314 -19.21 10.02 12.94
C LEU A 314 -19.44 11.40 12.33
N VAL A 315 -20.64 11.93 12.42
CA VAL A 315 -21.03 13.23 11.86
C VAL A 315 -20.57 14.39 12.75
N VAL A 316 -20.71 14.24 14.07
CA VAL A 316 -20.39 15.31 15.04
C VAL A 316 -18.98 15.19 15.63
N GLY A 317 -18.38 13.97 15.58
CA GLY A 317 -17.11 13.65 16.19
C GLY A 317 -15.86 14.07 15.41
N PRO A 318 -14.72 13.39 15.62
CA PRO A 318 -13.44 13.73 15.01
C PRO A 318 -13.39 13.69 13.48
N LEU A 319 -14.38 13.06 12.82
CA LEU A 319 -14.48 12.95 11.36
C LEU A 319 -15.48 13.91 10.74
N SER A 320 -16.11 14.77 11.55
CA SER A 320 -17.03 15.80 11.05
C SER A 320 -16.41 16.62 9.91
N GLY A 321 -17.20 16.83 8.87
CA GLY A 321 -16.80 17.55 7.68
C GLY A 321 -15.93 16.75 6.70
N LEU A 322 -15.82 15.43 6.83
CA LEU A 322 -15.02 14.60 5.91
C LEU A 322 -15.88 13.64 5.09
N PHE A 323 -16.83 12.96 5.72
CA PHE A 323 -17.66 11.91 5.11
C PHE A 323 -19.16 12.17 5.22
N ASP A 324 -19.55 13.30 5.75
CA ASP A 324 -20.91 13.70 6.09
C ASP A 324 -21.53 14.68 5.08
N GLU A 325 -20.74 15.20 4.15
CA GLU A 325 -21.17 16.09 3.09
C GLU A 325 -21.05 15.44 1.70
N PRO A 326 -21.75 15.94 0.66
CA PRO A 326 -21.55 15.48 -0.70
C PRO A 326 -20.10 15.62 -1.16
N THR A 327 -19.65 14.66 -1.99
CA THR A 327 -18.32 14.73 -2.63
C THR A 327 -18.20 15.99 -3.46
N ASN A 328 -17.15 16.78 -3.23
CA ASN A 328 -16.93 18.10 -3.85
C ASN A 328 -15.71 18.13 -4.77
N PHE A 329 -15.18 16.98 -5.15
CA PHE A 329 -14.10 16.87 -6.13
C PHE A 329 -14.43 15.77 -7.14
N ASP A 330 -13.85 15.92 -8.34
CA ASP A 330 -13.91 14.90 -9.38
C ASP A 330 -12.61 14.09 -9.37
N LEU A 331 -12.74 12.79 -9.24
CA LEU A 331 -11.63 11.86 -9.40
C LEU A 331 -11.52 11.47 -10.86
N ASP A 332 -10.35 11.70 -11.45
CA ASP A 332 -10.06 11.23 -12.81
C ASP A 332 -9.80 9.71 -12.78
N TRP A 333 -10.84 8.93 -13.03
CA TRP A 333 -10.78 7.46 -13.05
C TRP A 333 -9.95 6.90 -14.18
N ASP A 334 -9.65 7.74 -15.19
CA ASP A 334 -8.76 7.40 -16.28
C ASP A 334 -7.30 7.68 -15.99
N ALA A 335 -7.01 8.37 -14.89
CA ALA A 335 -5.63 8.58 -14.44
C ALA A 335 -4.93 7.25 -14.15
N PRO A 336 -3.64 7.14 -14.51
CA PRO A 336 -2.89 5.90 -14.33
C PRO A 336 -2.66 5.53 -12.87
N VAL A 337 -2.59 6.52 -12.00
CA VAL A 337 -2.44 6.35 -10.54
C VAL A 337 -3.36 7.32 -9.82
N GLN A 338 -4.00 6.85 -8.78
CA GLN A 338 -4.85 7.64 -7.90
C GLN A 338 -4.51 7.38 -6.45
N SER A 339 -4.56 8.41 -5.61
CA SER A 339 -4.33 8.27 -4.17
C SER A 339 -5.17 9.27 -3.39
N MET A 340 -5.67 8.81 -2.26
CA MET A 340 -6.30 9.63 -1.24
C MET A 340 -5.32 9.84 -0.09
N ASP A 341 -4.79 11.05 0.04
CA ASP A 341 -3.85 11.42 1.09
C ASP A 341 -4.58 11.67 2.41
N LEU A 342 -4.34 10.81 3.38
CA LEU A 342 -4.88 10.87 4.74
C LEU A 342 -3.89 11.44 5.76
N SER A 343 -2.74 11.93 5.33
CA SER A 343 -1.69 12.41 6.24
C SER A 343 -2.17 13.54 7.17
N LEU A 344 -3.15 14.33 6.73
CA LEU A 344 -3.78 15.39 7.51
C LEU A 344 -4.67 14.86 8.65
N LEU A 345 -5.03 13.57 8.65
CA LEU A 345 -5.85 12.95 9.71
C LEU A 345 -5.02 12.45 10.89
N ARG A 346 -3.69 12.42 10.80
CA ARG A 346 -2.83 11.90 11.88
C ARG A 346 -3.10 12.58 13.23
N SER A 347 -3.41 13.87 13.23
CA SER A 347 -3.72 14.62 14.46
C SER A 347 -5.07 14.24 15.08
N ARG A 348 -5.92 13.49 14.39
CA ARG A 348 -7.26 13.07 14.87
C ARG A 348 -7.25 11.66 15.50
N GLY A 349 -6.09 11.00 15.53
CA GLY A 349 -5.91 9.70 16.16
C GLY A 349 -6.14 8.49 15.23
N ASP A 350 -5.73 7.31 15.71
CA ASP A 350 -5.75 6.06 14.94
C ASP A 350 -7.16 5.60 14.55
N GLN A 351 -8.14 5.82 15.41
CA GLN A 351 -9.54 5.47 15.12
C GLN A 351 -10.08 6.28 13.93
N ALA A 352 -9.78 7.57 13.87
CA ALA A 352 -10.19 8.42 12.75
C ALA A 352 -9.57 7.95 11.42
N ILE A 353 -8.30 7.56 11.43
CA ILE A 353 -7.62 6.99 10.26
C ILE A 353 -8.28 5.67 9.85
N ALA A 354 -8.56 4.78 10.79
CA ALA A 354 -9.17 3.49 10.53
C ALA A 354 -10.57 3.63 9.90
N VAL A 355 -11.41 4.53 10.43
CA VAL A 355 -12.73 4.85 9.87
C VAL A 355 -12.58 5.43 8.45
N ALA A 356 -11.64 6.36 8.25
CA ALA A 356 -11.38 6.92 6.92
C ALA A 356 -10.96 5.85 5.91
N LEU A 357 -10.05 4.93 6.29
CA LEU A 357 -9.65 3.80 5.45
C LEU A 357 -10.84 2.87 5.12
N THR A 358 -11.76 2.68 6.06
CA THR A 358 -12.96 1.85 5.84
C THR A 358 -13.92 2.52 4.85
N CYS A 359 -14.17 3.82 5.01
CA CYS A 359 -15.00 4.59 4.07
C CYS A 359 -14.39 4.59 2.66
N LEU A 360 -13.10 4.89 2.56
CA LEU A 360 -12.37 4.90 1.28
C LEU A 360 -12.31 3.51 0.65
N GLY A 361 -12.04 2.47 1.44
CA GLY A 361 -12.01 1.10 0.97
C GLY A 361 -13.36 0.67 0.38
N SER A 362 -14.45 0.91 1.08
CA SER A 362 -15.80 0.59 0.60
C SER A 362 -16.17 1.38 -0.66
N TRP A 363 -15.92 2.68 -0.66
CA TRP A 363 -16.20 3.56 -1.79
C TRP A 363 -15.39 3.19 -3.04
N SER A 364 -14.07 3.03 -2.89
CA SER A 364 -13.18 2.69 -3.99
C SER A 364 -13.45 1.29 -4.56
N SER A 365 -13.72 0.30 -3.71
CA SER A 365 -14.10 -1.04 -4.16
C SER A 365 -15.40 -1.00 -4.97
N MET A 366 -16.44 -0.31 -4.46
CA MET A 366 -17.71 -0.17 -5.18
C MET A 366 -17.51 0.40 -6.60
N ILE A 367 -16.77 1.48 -6.71
CA ILE A 367 -16.57 2.14 -8.01
C ILE A 367 -15.74 1.27 -8.94
N THR A 368 -14.68 0.62 -8.44
CA THR A 368 -13.84 -0.25 -9.26
C THR A 368 -14.56 -1.52 -9.70
N ASP A 369 -15.48 -2.06 -8.89
CA ASP A 369 -16.28 -3.26 -9.23
C ASP A 369 -17.26 -2.95 -10.37
N LEU A 370 -17.84 -1.77 -10.34
CA LEU A 370 -18.90 -1.36 -11.29
C LEU A 370 -18.37 -0.66 -12.55
N GLN A 371 -17.05 -0.41 -12.63
CA GLN A 371 -16.41 0.05 -13.85
C GLN A 371 -16.18 -1.12 -14.81
N ASP A 372 -17.01 -1.19 -15.84
CA ASP A 372 -16.98 -2.21 -16.90
C ASP A 372 -16.01 -1.80 -18.03
N ASP A 373 -14.83 -1.34 -17.70
CA ASP A 373 -13.81 -0.88 -18.67
C ASP A 373 -12.84 -2.00 -19.09
N GLY A 374 -12.88 -3.16 -18.41
CA GLY A 374 -12.04 -4.31 -18.68
C GLY A 374 -10.60 -4.14 -18.22
N ASP A 375 -10.25 -3.01 -17.59
CA ASP A 375 -8.90 -2.69 -17.16
C ASP A 375 -8.52 -3.44 -15.88
N VAL A 376 -7.26 -3.86 -15.81
CA VAL A 376 -6.68 -4.42 -14.59
C VAL A 376 -6.25 -3.28 -13.67
N ARG A 377 -6.57 -3.38 -12.37
CA ARG A 377 -6.18 -2.38 -11.37
C ARG A 377 -5.40 -2.99 -10.22
N ILE A 378 -4.33 -2.30 -9.82
CA ILE A 378 -3.64 -2.57 -8.54
C ILE A 378 -4.30 -1.69 -7.47
N VAL A 379 -4.87 -2.33 -6.46
CA VAL A 379 -5.41 -1.64 -5.27
C VAL A 379 -4.41 -1.80 -4.14
N VAL A 380 -3.72 -0.72 -3.82
CA VAL A 380 -2.75 -0.68 -2.72
C VAL A 380 -3.46 -0.34 -1.42
N ARG A 381 -3.32 -1.23 -0.43
CA ARG A 381 -3.81 -1.04 0.94
C ARG A 381 -2.63 -0.93 1.88
N ASP A 382 -2.22 0.30 2.14
CA ASP A 382 -1.16 0.57 3.10
C ASP A 382 -1.75 0.62 4.52
N GLU A 383 -1.03 0.04 5.48
CA GLU A 383 -1.46 -0.01 6.88
C GLU A 383 -2.86 -0.65 7.08
N VAL A 384 -3.23 -1.64 6.27
CA VAL A 384 -4.57 -2.27 6.25
C VAL A 384 -5.01 -2.80 7.62
N TRP A 385 -4.08 -3.20 8.49
CA TRP A 385 -4.35 -3.64 9.85
C TRP A 385 -5.07 -2.58 10.70
N ARG A 386 -4.87 -1.29 10.40
CA ARG A 386 -5.60 -0.19 11.09
C ARG A 386 -7.10 -0.28 10.81
N GLN A 387 -7.49 -0.51 9.56
CA GLN A 387 -8.88 -0.71 9.17
C GLN A 387 -9.47 -1.94 9.86
N MET A 388 -8.73 -3.04 9.90
CA MET A 388 -9.21 -4.30 10.48
C MET A 388 -9.42 -4.25 12.00
N ARG A 389 -8.76 -3.33 12.71
CA ARG A 389 -8.98 -3.08 14.15
C ARG A 389 -10.37 -2.54 14.49
N LEU A 390 -11.16 -2.11 13.52
CA LEU A 390 -12.52 -1.62 13.77
C LEU A 390 -13.53 -2.72 14.10
N GLY A 391 -13.15 -3.99 13.97
CA GLY A 391 -14.00 -5.13 14.33
C GLY A 391 -14.18 -6.13 13.21
N LEU A 392 -15.01 -7.14 13.48
CA LEU A 392 -15.21 -8.30 12.62
C LEU A 392 -15.68 -7.93 11.20
N ARG A 393 -16.60 -6.98 11.07
CA ARG A 393 -17.16 -6.57 9.77
C ARG A 393 -16.09 -5.90 8.89
N ALA A 394 -15.18 -5.13 9.48
CA ALA A 394 -14.08 -4.53 8.76
C ALA A 394 -13.08 -5.57 8.24
N VAL A 395 -12.78 -6.60 9.05
CA VAL A 395 -11.94 -7.73 8.63
C VAL A 395 -12.60 -8.52 7.50
N GLN A 396 -13.89 -8.84 7.63
CA GLN A 396 -14.68 -9.54 6.60
C GLN A 396 -14.75 -8.76 5.27
N ALA A 397 -14.81 -7.43 5.32
CA ALA A 397 -14.80 -6.62 4.11
C ALA A 397 -13.48 -6.76 3.33
N VAL A 398 -12.33 -6.74 4.03
CA VAL A 398 -11.01 -6.96 3.42
C VAL A 398 -10.89 -8.38 2.87
N ASP A 399 -11.35 -9.39 3.62
CA ASP A 399 -11.36 -10.79 3.18
C ASP A 399 -12.17 -10.97 1.89
N SER A 400 -13.37 -10.40 1.84
CA SER A 400 -14.24 -10.43 0.64
C SER A 400 -13.55 -9.82 -0.57
N ASP A 401 -12.92 -8.65 -0.42
CA ASP A 401 -12.22 -7.96 -1.52
C ASP A 401 -11.03 -8.80 -2.05
N LEU A 402 -10.29 -9.51 -1.17
CA LEU A 402 -9.20 -10.39 -1.59
C LEU A 402 -9.71 -11.64 -2.32
N ARG A 403 -10.81 -12.25 -1.86
CA ARG A 403 -11.39 -13.43 -2.50
C ARG A 403 -11.97 -13.13 -3.88
N LEU A 404 -12.57 -11.97 -4.05
CA LEU A 404 -13.19 -11.56 -5.32
C LEU A 404 -12.20 -10.95 -6.32
N SER A 405 -11.00 -10.60 -5.91
CA SER A 405 -9.99 -9.89 -6.68
C SER A 405 -9.75 -10.47 -8.09
N ARG A 406 -9.68 -11.82 -8.20
CA ARG A 406 -9.48 -12.51 -9.48
C ARG A 406 -10.66 -12.30 -10.46
N ALA A 407 -11.89 -12.41 -9.96
CA ALA A 407 -13.09 -12.23 -10.76
C ALA A 407 -13.25 -10.76 -11.23
N GLU A 408 -12.84 -9.83 -10.37
CA GLU A 408 -12.98 -8.38 -10.57
C GLU A 408 -11.76 -7.74 -11.27
N ARG A 409 -10.82 -8.55 -11.78
CA ARG A 409 -9.59 -8.08 -12.44
C ARG A 409 -8.76 -7.12 -11.59
N LYS A 410 -8.79 -7.30 -10.28
CA LYS A 410 -8.04 -6.52 -9.32
C LYS A 410 -6.81 -7.27 -8.84
N ILE A 411 -5.76 -6.53 -8.57
CA ILE A 411 -4.56 -7.00 -7.90
C ILE A 411 -4.56 -6.30 -6.53
N GLN A 412 -4.95 -7.00 -5.47
CA GLN A 412 -4.85 -6.45 -4.12
C GLN A 412 -3.39 -6.51 -3.66
N LEU A 413 -2.85 -5.38 -3.24
CA LEU A 413 -1.49 -5.27 -2.73
C LEU A 413 -1.55 -4.76 -1.29
N LEU A 414 -1.31 -5.66 -0.34
CA LEU A 414 -1.29 -5.33 1.09
C LEU A 414 0.12 -4.93 1.50
N VAL A 415 0.26 -3.81 2.19
CA VAL A 415 1.55 -3.34 2.73
C VAL A 415 1.49 -3.33 4.25
N MET A 416 2.41 -4.08 4.88
CA MET A 416 2.45 -4.27 6.33
C MET A 416 3.89 -4.22 6.85
N HIS A 417 4.04 -4.01 8.16
CA HIS A 417 5.36 -4.03 8.79
C HIS A 417 5.73 -5.44 9.24
N LYS A 418 4.83 -6.14 9.92
CA LYS A 418 5.07 -7.45 10.50
C LYS A 418 3.76 -8.27 10.59
N PRO A 419 3.84 -9.61 10.68
CA PRO A 419 2.66 -10.46 10.80
C PRO A 419 1.84 -10.18 12.07
N SER A 420 2.51 -9.86 13.17
CA SER A 420 1.84 -9.54 14.44
C SER A 420 0.94 -8.29 14.38
N ASP A 421 1.02 -7.47 13.30
CA ASP A 421 0.04 -6.41 13.05
C ASP A 421 -1.36 -7.01 12.82
N LEU A 422 -1.44 -8.19 12.16
CA LEU A 422 -2.70 -8.93 11.96
C LEU A 422 -3.25 -9.56 13.25
N LEU A 423 -2.37 -9.88 14.20
CA LEU A 423 -2.79 -10.41 15.50
C LEU A 423 -3.38 -9.32 16.40
N SER A 424 -3.10 -8.06 16.08
CA SER A 424 -3.55 -6.91 16.86
C SER A 424 -4.98 -6.45 16.51
N VAL A 425 -5.67 -7.15 15.60
CA VAL A 425 -7.02 -6.76 15.13
C VAL A 425 -8.13 -7.21 16.09
N GLY A 426 -7.84 -8.12 17.02
CA GLY A 426 -8.81 -8.63 18.01
C GLY A 426 -8.13 -9.36 19.15
N ALA A 427 -8.93 -9.95 20.03
CA ALA A 427 -8.43 -10.80 21.11
C ALA A 427 -7.81 -12.10 20.55
N ALA A 428 -6.80 -12.64 21.23
CA ALA A 428 -6.18 -13.90 20.84
C ALA A 428 -7.22 -15.03 20.73
N GLY A 429 -7.27 -15.70 19.56
CA GLY A 429 -8.26 -16.76 19.27
C GLY A 429 -9.63 -16.25 18.84
N SER A 430 -9.82 -14.95 18.66
CA SER A 430 -11.06 -14.40 18.13
C SER A 430 -11.24 -14.71 16.64
N GLN A 431 -12.47 -14.56 16.15
CA GLN A 431 -12.80 -14.76 14.75
C GLN A 431 -12.08 -13.75 13.85
N GLU A 432 -11.93 -12.50 14.30
CA GLU A 432 -11.21 -11.45 13.59
C GLU A 432 -9.77 -11.84 13.33
N VAL A 433 -9.07 -12.34 14.35
CA VAL A 433 -7.67 -12.80 14.24
C VAL A 433 -7.55 -14.00 13.32
N SER A 434 -8.51 -14.95 13.40
CA SER A 434 -8.50 -16.12 12.51
C SER A 434 -8.65 -15.70 11.05
N ILE A 435 -9.63 -14.86 10.72
CA ILE A 435 -9.83 -14.37 9.35
C ILE A 435 -8.62 -13.54 8.89
N ALA A 436 -8.08 -12.67 9.77
CA ALA A 436 -6.93 -11.85 9.44
C ALA A 436 -5.68 -12.68 9.08
N LYS A 437 -5.47 -13.82 9.75
CA LYS A 437 -4.41 -14.77 9.39
C LYS A 437 -4.67 -15.43 8.03
N ASP A 438 -5.92 -15.81 7.76
CA ASP A 438 -6.29 -16.41 6.49
C ASP A 438 -6.06 -15.48 5.29
N LEU A 439 -6.04 -14.14 5.49
CA LEU A 439 -5.71 -13.19 4.43
C LEU A 439 -4.32 -13.41 3.83
N LEU A 440 -3.35 -13.89 4.62
CA LEU A 440 -2.00 -14.19 4.10
C LEU A 440 -2.02 -15.36 3.12
N ALA A 441 -2.92 -16.32 3.31
CA ALA A 441 -3.10 -17.42 2.37
C ALA A 441 -3.75 -16.97 1.05
N LEU A 442 -4.55 -15.87 1.09
CA LEU A 442 -5.14 -15.27 -0.09
C LEU A 442 -4.16 -14.39 -0.89
N CYS A 443 -2.92 -14.23 -0.41
CA CYS A 443 -1.85 -13.53 -1.13
C CYS A 443 -0.87 -14.55 -1.70
N SER A 444 -1.08 -14.92 -2.97
CA SER A 444 -0.23 -15.89 -3.67
C SER A 444 1.21 -15.41 -3.89
N THR A 445 1.44 -14.10 -3.88
CA THR A 445 2.77 -13.50 -4.02
C THR A 445 3.16 -12.79 -2.73
N ARG A 446 4.29 -13.18 -2.15
CA ARG A 446 4.82 -12.64 -0.91
C ARG A 446 6.15 -11.97 -1.16
N ILE A 447 6.27 -10.70 -0.77
CA ILE A 447 7.45 -9.84 -0.95
C ILE A 447 7.99 -9.52 0.44
N LEU A 448 9.07 -10.20 0.82
CA LEU A 448 9.63 -10.12 2.17
C LEU A 448 10.95 -9.35 2.12
N LEU A 449 10.90 -8.06 2.45
CA LEU A 449 12.09 -7.23 2.60
C LEU A 449 12.77 -7.50 3.95
N GLY A 450 13.90 -6.84 4.19
CA GLY A 450 14.69 -7.02 5.41
C GLY A 450 13.87 -6.89 6.69
N GLN A 451 14.08 -7.87 7.60
CA GLN A 451 13.40 -8.00 8.88
C GLN A 451 14.39 -8.33 9.99
N SER A 452 14.08 -7.88 11.21
CA SER A 452 14.78 -8.36 12.41
C SER A 452 14.55 -9.85 12.62
N THR A 453 15.45 -10.51 13.37
CA THR A 453 15.38 -11.96 13.61
C THR A 453 14.02 -12.36 14.21
N ARG A 454 13.53 -11.62 15.21
CA ARG A 454 12.23 -11.90 15.83
C ARG A 454 11.07 -11.89 14.84
N VAL A 455 11.01 -10.88 13.97
CA VAL A 455 9.95 -10.80 12.94
C VAL A 455 10.16 -11.85 11.84
N GLY A 456 11.43 -12.21 11.58
CA GLY A 456 11.77 -13.32 10.70
C GLY A 456 11.25 -14.66 11.21
N ASP A 457 11.31 -14.91 12.52
CA ASP A 457 10.73 -16.09 13.17
C ASP A 457 9.20 -16.11 13.01
N GLU A 458 8.53 -14.98 13.29
CA GLU A 458 7.08 -14.84 13.09
C GLU A 458 6.67 -15.10 11.62
N LEU A 459 7.42 -14.58 10.65
CA LEU A 459 7.17 -14.80 9.21
C LEU A 459 7.43 -16.25 8.80
N ALA A 460 8.45 -16.89 9.37
CA ALA A 460 8.75 -18.27 9.08
C ALA A 460 7.63 -19.20 9.54
N GLU A 461 7.07 -18.95 10.73
CA GLU A 461 5.94 -19.70 11.27
C GLU A 461 4.66 -19.47 10.44
N GLU A 462 4.27 -18.20 10.22
CA GLU A 462 3.00 -17.88 9.55
C GLU A 462 3.00 -18.18 8.03
N LEU A 463 4.14 -18.08 7.36
CA LEU A 463 4.26 -18.28 5.91
C LEU A 463 4.93 -19.59 5.51
N GLY A 464 5.35 -20.41 6.46
CA GLY A 464 6.04 -21.68 6.22
C GLY A 464 7.37 -21.47 5.47
N LEU A 465 8.21 -20.55 5.95
CA LEU A 465 9.51 -20.31 5.34
C LEU A 465 10.51 -21.38 5.81
N SER A 466 11.37 -21.81 4.90
CA SER A 466 12.53 -22.64 5.25
C SER A 466 13.60 -21.81 5.98
N ASP A 467 14.50 -22.45 6.73
CA ASP A 467 15.61 -21.79 7.43
C ASP A 467 16.47 -20.93 6.47
N ARG A 468 16.62 -21.37 5.22
CA ARG A 468 17.34 -20.62 4.19
C ARG A 468 16.60 -19.36 3.76
N GLU A 469 15.30 -19.44 3.58
CA GLU A 469 14.45 -18.30 3.23
C GLU A 469 14.42 -17.29 4.38
N GLN A 470 14.31 -17.76 5.62
CA GLN A 470 14.39 -16.92 6.82
C GLN A 470 15.76 -16.21 6.93
N ALA A 471 16.86 -16.93 6.72
CA ALA A 471 18.20 -16.34 6.72
C ALA A 471 18.37 -15.26 5.62
N VAL A 472 17.66 -15.38 4.51
CA VAL A 472 17.67 -14.33 3.46
C VAL A 472 17.05 -13.05 3.96
N ILE A 473 15.89 -13.09 4.62
CA ILE A 473 15.17 -11.90 5.08
C ILE A 473 15.81 -11.26 6.32
N THR A 474 16.43 -12.06 7.19
CA THR A 474 17.08 -11.56 8.42
C THR A 474 18.55 -11.17 8.23
N GLY A 475 19.17 -11.61 7.15
CA GLY A 475 20.58 -11.34 6.80
C GLY A 475 20.69 -10.48 5.53
N TRP A 476 20.77 -11.11 4.37
CA TRP A 476 21.05 -10.43 3.11
C TRP A 476 20.08 -9.27 2.78
N ALA A 477 18.78 -9.44 3.05
CA ALA A 477 17.82 -8.39 2.78
C ALA A 477 17.96 -7.18 3.73
N MET A 478 18.58 -7.39 4.91
CA MET A 478 18.89 -6.31 5.87
C MET A 478 20.10 -5.46 5.46
N GLU A 479 20.96 -5.93 4.56
CA GLU A 479 22.17 -5.19 4.16
C GLU A 479 21.89 -3.99 3.25
N GLY A 480 20.67 -3.89 2.65
CA GLY A 480 20.35 -2.76 1.78
C GLY A 480 18.88 -2.67 1.39
N PRO A 481 18.41 -1.47 0.99
CA PRO A 481 17.04 -1.27 0.58
C PRO A 481 16.71 -1.95 -0.75
N GLY A 482 15.46 -2.37 -0.94
CA GLY A 482 14.97 -3.01 -2.15
C GLY A 482 15.44 -4.44 -2.34
N ARG A 483 16.11 -5.04 -1.33
CA ARG A 483 16.42 -6.46 -1.28
C ARG A 483 15.27 -7.22 -0.65
N ALA A 484 14.73 -8.19 -1.36
CA ALA A 484 13.57 -8.95 -0.90
C ALA A 484 13.64 -10.42 -1.30
N LEU A 485 13.09 -11.26 -0.45
CA LEU A 485 12.69 -12.60 -0.82
C LEU A 485 11.32 -12.52 -1.49
N TRP A 486 11.22 -12.92 -2.75
CA TRP A 486 9.97 -13.06 -3.47
C TRP A 486 9.58 -14.55 -3.47
N LYS A 487 8.41 -14.84 -2.93
CA LYS A 487 7.87 -16.20 -2.84
C LYS A 487 6.51 -16.25 -3.51
N LEU A 488 6.39 -17.09 -4.53
CA LEU A 488 5.16 -17.36 -5.26
C LEU A 488 4.58 -18.67 -4.74
N GLU A 489 3.51 -18.59 -3.97
CA GLU A 489 2.86 -19.76 -3.37
C GLU A 489 3.87 -20.81 -2.82
N ASN A 490 3.85 -22.01 -3.41
CA ASN A 490 4.67 -23.15 -3.00
C ASN A 490 6.03 -23.22 -3.71
N THR A 491 6.40 -22.19 -4.50
CA THR A 491 7.71 -22.18 -5.15
C THR A 491 8.82 -21.78 -4.17
N PRO A 492 10.07 -22.21 -4.39
CA PRO A 492 11.20 -21.70 -3.63
C PRO A 492 11.30 -20.19 -3.74
N GLY A 493 11.65 -19.53 -2.63
CA GLY A 493 11.83 -18.09 -2.60
C GLY A 493 13.02 -17.61 -3.42
N MET A 494 12.85 -16.50 -4.14
CA MET A 494 13.86 -15.89 -5.01
C MET A 494 14.48 -14.67 -4.33
N LYS A 495 15.79 -14.49 -4.43
CA LYS A 495 16.55 -13.34 -3.88
C LYS A 495 16.57 -12.21 -4.88
N ILE A 496 15.60 -11.31 -4.83
CA ILE A 496 15.43 -10.23 -5.80
C ILE A 496 15.97 -8.91 -5.25
N GLN A 497 16.82 -8.26 -6.04
CA GLN A 497 17.20 -6.87 -5.86
C GLN A 497 16.35 -6.00 -6.77
N THR A 498 15.47 -5.19 -6.21
CA THR A 498 14.75 -4.14 -6.94
C THR A 498 15.75 -3.07 -7.38
N VAL A 499 15.71 -2.71 -8.66
CA VAL A 499 16.58 -1.66 -9.23
C VAL A 499 15.72 -0.46 -9.59
N LEU A 500 16.04 0.69 -9.00
CA LEU A 500 15.39 1.96 -9.29
C LEU A 500 16.22 2.77 -10.28
N SER A 501 15.59 3.39 -11.26
CA SER A 501 16.20 4.42 -12.11
C SER A 501 16.59 5.66 -11.30
N SER A 502 17.35 6.57 -11.88
CA SER A 502 17.69 7.85 -11.24
C SER A 502 16.44 8.68 -10.92
N THR A 503 15.49 8.71 -11.84
CA THR A 503 14.21 9.41 -11.69
C THR A 503 13.36 8.79 -10.58
N GLU A 504 13.20 7.47 -10.56
CA GLU A 504 12.48 6.79 -9.48
C GLU A 504 13.11 7.08 -8.11
N ARG A 505 14.46 7.09 -8.01
CA ARG A 505 15.15 7.43 -6.75
C ARG A 505 14.85 8.85 -6.29
N SER A 506 14.75 9.82 -7.21
CA SER A 506 14.44 11.21 -6.84
C SER A 506 13.01 11.36 -6.30
N ILE A 507 12.08 10.52 -6.74
CA ILE A 507 10.69 10.48 -6.24
C ILE A 507 10.64 9.90 -4.81
N PHE A 508 11.53 8.92 -4.50
CA PHE A 508 11.49 8.16 -3.25
C PHE A 508 12.48 8.62 -2.19
N ASP A 509 13.10 9.79 -2.33
CA ASP A 509 13.92 10.33 -1.25
C ASP A 509 13.04 10.79 -0.07
N THR A 510 12.57 9.81 0.72
CA THR A 510 11.81 10.05 1.95
C THR A 510 12.61 10.82 3.00
N ASN A 511 13.93 10.97 2.81
CA ASN A 511 14.81 11.77 3.66
C ASN A 511 14.97 13.22 3.18
N SER A 512 14.35 13.62 2.08
CA SER A 512 14.39 15.00 1.59
C SER A 512 13.93 15.98 2.66
N GLY A 513 12.83 15.67 3.37
CA GLY A 513 12.32 16.48 4.47
C GLY A 513 13.26 16.61 5.68
N LEU A 514 14.21 15.66 5.84
CA LEU A 514 15.24 15.75 6.89
C LEU A 514 16.46 16.58 6.42
N ARG A 515 16.64 16.73 5.11
CA ARG A 515 17.73 17.52 4.50
C ARG A 515 17.34 18.99 4.31
N ASP A 516 16.05 19.29 4.18
CA ASP A 516 15.52 20.65 4.12
C ASP A 516 15.54 21.29 5.52
N THR A 517 16.72 21.54 6.07
CA THR A 517 16.88 22.45 7.19
C THR A 517 16.51 23.86 6.74
N PRO A 518 15.89 24.72 7.60
CA PRO A 518 15.38 26.04 7.24
C PRO A 518 16.42 27.05 6.74
N THR A 519 17.68 26.67 6.62
CA THR A 519 18.82 27.56 6.26
C THR A 519 18.89 27.91 4.77
N ASP A 520 18.15 27.22 3.88
CA ASP A 520 18.25 27.45 2.42
C ASP A 520 17.03 28.15 1.79
N ARG A 521 16.17 28.77 2.58
CA ARG A 521 15.19 29.70 2.03
C ARG A 521 15.84 31.05 1.79
N GLN A 522 16.60 31.17 0.69
CA GLN A 522 16.89 32.49 0.12
C GLN A 522 15.58 33.11 -0.36
N PRO A 523 15.25 34.33 0.07
CA PRO A 523 14.10 35.04 -0.46
C PRO A 523 14.42 35.45 -1.90
N THR A 524 13.75 34.83 -2.87
CA THR A 524 13.68 35.33 -4.24
C THR A 524 12.81 36.58 -4.26
N GLY A 525 13.40 37.75 -4.33
CA GLY A 525 12.66 38.97 -4.63
C GLY A 525 13.42 40.24 -4.28
N GLY A 526 13.88 40.97 -5.31
CA GLY A 526 14.17 42.37 -5.17
C GLY A 526 15.51 42.84 -5.78
N GLY A 527 15.40 43.56 -6.81
CA GLY A 527 16.34 44.16 -7.72
C GLY A 527 17.53 44.98 -7.17
N PRO A 528 18.27 45.64 -8.06
CA PRO A 528 19.71 45.92 -7.87
C PRO A 528 19.97 47.27 -7.21
N ALA A 529 21.07 47.35 -6.52
CA ALA A 529 21.83 48.48 -6.05
C ALA A 529 21.90 48.66 -4.51
N ASP A 530 23.01 48.29 -3.87
CA ASP A 530 23.98 49.31 -3.46
C ASP A 530 25.30 48.67 -3.01
N ARG A 531 26.37 49.30 -3.45
CA ARG A 531 27.76 48.96 -3.18
C ARG A 531 28.21 49.52 -1.84
N ARG A 532 29.13 48.79 -1.21
CA ARG A 532 30.14 49.24 -0.25
C ARG A 532 29.74 49.37 1.22
N ARG A 533 30.25 48.41 2.00
CA ARG A 533 31.15 48.71 3.12
C ARG A 533 31.92 47.47 3.55
N ARG A 534 33.23 47.51 3.32
CA ARG A 534 34.20 46.64 4.00
C ARG A 534 34.19 47.05 5.47
N LEU A 535 34.10 46.09 6.37
CA LEU A 535 34.62 46.22 7.72
C LEU A 535 35.45 44.99 8.05
N THR A 536 36.63 45.30 8.45
CA THR A 536 37.80 44.53 8.79
C THR A 536 37.56 43.52 9.94
N ALA A 537 38.17 42.37 9.79
CA ALA A 537 38.30 41.33 10.81
C ALA A 537 39.18 41.82 12.00
N VAL A 538 38.74 41.52 13.22
CA VAL A 538 39.56 41.62 14.43
C VAL A 538 39.78 40.18 14.93
N PRO A 539 41.00 39.77 15.25
CA PRO A 539 41.30 38.41 15.70
C PRO A 539 40.98 38.22 17.19
N ALA A 540 40.39 37.08 17.51
CA ALA A 540 40.13 36.66 18.88
C ALA A 540 41.39 36.08 19.54
N THR A 541 41.67 36.55 20.72
CA THR A 541 42.73 36.06 21.66
C THR A 541 42.14 34.96 22.54
N PRO A 542 42.91 33.92 22.92
CA PRO A 542 42.42 32.85 23.80
C PRO A 542 42.52 33.24 25.28
N PRO A 543 41.68 32.69 26.13
CA PRO A 543 41.79 32.93 27.57
C PRO A 543 42.77 31.98 28.24
N THR A 544 43.58 32.59 29.08
CA THR A 544 44.61 32.04 29.99
C THR A 544 43.97 31.32 31.17
N HIS A 545 44.58 30.20 31.54
CA HIS A 545 44.44 29.51 32.83
C HIS A 545 44.70 30.45 34.02
N LEU A 546 43.94 30.29 35.08
CA LEU A 546 44.41 30.50 36.45
C LEU A 546 43.72 29.49 37.38
N ASP A 547 44.61 28.91 38.13
CA ASP A 547 44.49 27.88 39.17
C ASP A 547 44.09 28.46 40.53
N HIS A 548 43.80 27.53 41.44
CA HIS A 548 43.76 27.61 42.94
C HIS A 548 42.46 28.14 43.56
N SER A 549 41.98 27.61 44.60
CA SER A 549 42.32 26.62 45.64
C SER A 549 41.19 26.63 46.64
N GLU A 550 40.93 25.49 47.26
CA GLU A 550 40.61 25.20 48.65
C GLU A 550 39.79 26.21 49.47
N ASP A 551 38.69 25.75 50.03
CA ASP A 551 38.55 25.35 51.45
C ASP A 551 37.08 25.11 51.78
N SER A 552 36.83 23.95 52.31
CA SER A 552 36.30 23.52 53.62
C SER A 552 35.04 24.20 54.17
N ASP A 553 34.21 23.36 54.57
CA ASP A 553 33.56 23.18 55.86
C ASP A 553 32.05 23.12 55.87
N ASP A 554 31.64 21.98 56.26
CA ASP A 554 30.81 21.58 57.39
C ASP A 554 29.32 21.91 57.46
N SER A 555 28.73 20.85 57.84
CA SER A 555 27.66 20.57 58.79
C SER A 555 26.28 20.29 58.21
N ASP A 556 25.96 19.05 58.33
CA ASP A 556 25.13 18.47 59.38
C ASP A 556 23.63 18.61 59.22
N GLY A 557 22.98 17.48 59.30
CA GLY A 557 21.66 17.38 59.89
C GLY A 557 20.73 16.38 59.24
N SER A 558 20.95 15.11 59.55
CA SER A 558 19.99 14.15 60.13
C SER A 558 18.62 14.07 59.45
N ALA A 559 18.31 12.94 58.96
CA ALA A 559 17.83 11.71 59.64
C ALA A 559 16.33 11.52 59.55
N GLU A 560 16.05 10.33 59.27
CA GLU A 560 15.05 9.36 59.77
C GLU A 560 13.77 9.28 58.98
N ALA A 561 13.53 8.19 58.51
CA ALA A 561 13.18 6.81 58.90
C ALA A 561 11.78 6.53 58.44
N ALA A 562 11.55 5.55 57.71
CA ALA A 562 11.48 4.10 57.97
C ALA A 562 10.04 3.58 58.06
N HIS A 563 9.92 2.41 57.56
CA HIS A 563 8.98 1.30 57.81
C HIS A 563 7.73 1.24 56.95
N ALA A 564 7.67 0.30 56.02
CA ALA A 564 7.49 -1.15 56.14
C ALA A 564 6.16 -1.52 56.81
N VAL A 565 5.37 -2.34 56.14
CA VAL A 565 4.97 -3.67 56.55
C VAL A 565 4.20 -4.36 55.40
N ALA A 566 4.69 -5.52 55.06
CA ALA A 566 4.07 -6.62 54.36
C ALA A 566 3.00 -7.31 55.23
N ASP A 567 2.11 -8.04 54.57
CA ASP A 567 1.66 -9.42 54.85
C ASP A 567 0.51 -9.73 53.92
N ALA A 568 0.63 -10.65 53.01
CA ALA A 568 0.49 -12.11 53.12
C ALA A 568 -0.91 -12.55 53.58
N VAL A 569 -1.58 -13.26 52.69
CA VAL A 569 -2.25 -14.55 52.94
C VAL A 569 -2.73 -15.17 51.62
N ALA A 570 -2.18 -16.30 51.25
CA ALA A 570 -2.77 -17.39 50.46
C ALA A 570 -2.89 -18.59 51.41
N PRO A 571 -3.42 -19.75 51.04
CA PRO A 571 -4.49 -20.19 50.14
C PRO A 571 -5.49 -21.15 50.82
N GLU A 572 -6.58 -21.50 50.23
CA GLU A 572 -7.28 -22.78 50.52
C GLU A 572 -7.81 -23.50 49.31
N ARG A 573 -7.34 -24.73 49.18
CA ARG A 573 -7.88 -25.80 48.34
C ARG A 573 -9.06 -26.46 49.02
N ARG A 574 -10.03 -26.96 48.26
CA ARG A 574 -10.75 -28.26 48.35
C ARG A 574 -11.65 -28.41 47.16
N ASN A 575 -11.40 -29.38 46.28
CA ASN A 575 -11.79 -30.79 46.27
C ASN A 575 -13.33 -31.05 46.22
N GLY A 576 -13.71 -31.79 45.21
CA GLY A 576 -14.85 -32.70 45.23
C GLY A 576 -15.66 -32.72 43.93
N ALA A 577 -15.31 -33.57 43.01
CA ALA A 577 -15.94 -34.85 42.63
C ALA A 577 -17.28 -34.70 41.92
N ALA A 578 -17.32 -34.95 40.61
CA ALA A 578 -17.80 -36.15 39.93
C ALA A 578 -19.31 -36.37 39.88
N VAL A 579 -19.77 -36.63 38.66
CA VAL A 579 -20.65 -37.73 38.21
C VAL A 579 -21.91 -37.31 37.41
N HIS A 580 -21.93 -37.76 36.15
CA HIS A 580 -22.99 -38.25 35.28
C HIS A 580 -24.23 -37.37 34.96
N ARG A 581 -24.43 -36.99 33.76
CA ARG A 581 -25.05 -37.71 32.60
C ARG A 581 -24.87 -36.90 31.31
#